data_20cfae65be40b805f3927c93a16a8a67
#
_entry.id   20cfae65be40b805f3927c93a16a8a67
#
_cell.length_a   1.000
_cell.length_b   1.000
_cell.length_c   1.000
_cell.angle_alpha   90.00
_cell.angle_beta   90.00
_cell.angle_gamma   90.00
#
_symmetry.space_group_name_H-M   'P 1'
#
loop_
_entity.id
_entity.type
_entity.pdbx_description
1 polymer ?
#
loop_
_entity_poly.entity_id
_entity_poly.type
_entity_poly.pdbx_seq_one_letter_code
_entity_poly.pdbx_strand_id
1 'polypeptide(L)'
;MFLNFAGDVEISEDVLHVVKAYNIHLLDRKISSASVATYLRHLKAFFNYLEEDSILREGSVARRIKLPKTPKKNLALLTPADINFIFHSVKEESEWLIARNKLIIALMLDSGLRQAEVCKIINKDINYERHIMLIHGKGNKDRYVPLGLITTDMIERYRSLCPYIKPYLICDRRGNRITENAIKKFMSKLRKSTGISDLSSHKLRHNFATNWCLDRLKQYGHADPYQLMILMGHDDLKTTDKYIHGAYQIYSALNSQSHLDSIIP
;
A
#
# COMPACT_ATOMS: atom_id res chain seq x y z
N MET A 1 11.88 21.46 -5.45
CA MET A 1 12.89 20.73 -6.26
C MET A 1 12.97 21.27 -7.67
N PHE A 2 11.88 21.34 -8.46
CA PHE A 2 11.90 21.95 -9.80
C PHE A 2 12.26 23.44 -9.75
N LEU A 3 11.62 24.23 -8.92
CA LEU A 3 11.90 25.66 -8.77
C LEU A 3 13.37 25.94 -8.40
N ASN A 4 13.96 25.12 -7.53
CA ASN A 4 15.39 25.25 -7.20
C ASN A 4 16.32 24.91 -8.38
N PHE A 5 15.85 24.10 -9.34
CA PHE A 5 16.58 23.78 -10.57
C PHE A 5 16.39 24.87 -11.62
N ALA A 6 15.17 25.36 -11.76
CA ALA A 6 14.80 26.35 -12.77
C ALA A 6 15.35 27.76 -12.44
N GLY A 7 15.52 28.10 -11.15
CA GLY A 7 15.89 29.46 -10.73
C GLY A 7 14.79 30.46 -11.08
N ASP A 8 15.20 31.67 -11.39
CA ASP A 8 14.32 32.79 -11.77
C ASP A 8 13.95 32.71 -13.26
N VAL A 9 13.19 31.67 -13.64
CA VAL A 9 12.70 31.51 -15.02
C VAL A 9 11.30 32.09 -15.13
N GLU A 10 11.08 32.94 -16.11
CA GLU A 10 9.76 33.46 -16.45
C GLU A 10 8.84 32.32 -16.90
N ILE A 11 7.60 32.32 -16.38
CA ILE A 11 6.58 31.35 -16.77
C ILE A 11 5.99 31.77 -18.10
N SER A 12 6.56 31.25 -19.19
CA SER A 12 6.13 31.43 -20.57
C SER A 12 6.06 30.09 -21.30
N GLU A 13 5.64 30.08 -22.57
CA GLU A 13 5.63 28.87 -23.39
C GLU A 13 7.03 28.24 -23.57
N ASP A 14 8.07 29.04 -23.43
CA ASP A 14 9.46 28.61 -23.55
C ASP A 14 9.97 27.83 -22.34
N VAL A 15 9.24 27.85 -21.23
CA VAL A 15 9.59 27.06 -20.02
C VAL A 15 9.71 25.56 -20.30
N LEU A 16 9.18 25.08 -21.45
CA LEU A 16 9.27 23.67 -21.85
C LEU A 16 10.73 23.22 -22.00
N HIS A 17 11.65 24.06 -22.42
CA HIS A 17 13.07 23.69 -22.50
C HIS A 17 13.67 23.44 -21.12
N VAL A 18 13.26 24.21 -20.11
CA VAL A 18 13.66 24.04 -18.70
C VAL A 18 13.12 22.73 -18.13
N VAL A 19 11.86 22.39 -18.46
CA VAL A 19 11.25 21.11 -18.06
C VAL A 19 12.00 19.92 -18.70
N LYS A 20 12.40 20.04 -19.96
CA LYS A 20 13.23 19.01 -20.63
C LYS A 20 14.61 18.87 -19.96
N ALA A 21 15.28 19.98 -19.69
CA ALA A 21 16.57 19.98 -18.99
C ALA A 21 16.44 19.36 -17.58
N TYR A 22 15.35 19.68 -16.87
CA TYR A 22 15.06 19.07 -15.57
C TYR A 22 14.84 17.55 -15.65
N ASN A 23 14.18 17.07 -16.69
CA ASN A 23 14.03 15.63 -16.90
C ASN A 23 15.40 14.93 -17.08
N ILE A 24 16.29 15.52 -17.89
CA ILE A 24 17.67 15.02 -18.04
C ILE A 24 18.39 15.04 -16.69
N HIS A 25 18.35 16.13 -15.97
CA HIS A 25 18.92 16.27 -14.63
C HIS A 25 18.42 15.17 -13.65
N LEU A 26 17.13 14.83 -13.68
CA LEU A 26 16.58 13.75 -12.86
C LEU A 26 17.13 12.37 -13.26
N LEU A 27 17.33 12.12 -14.54
CA LEU A 27 17.91 10.88 -15.06
C LEU A 27 19.38 10.74 -14.65
N ASP A 28 20.17 11.81 -14.75
CA ASP A 28 21.58 11.85 -14.36
C ASP A 28 21.78 11.56 -12.86
N ARG A 29 20.82 11.91 -12.02
CA ARG A 29 20.83 11.60 -10.58
C ARG A 29 20.54 10.14 -10.27
N LYS A 30 20.43 9.26 -11.25
CA LYS A 30 20.14 7.81 -11.10
C LYS A 30 18.87 7.53 -10.28
N ILE A 31 17.89 8.43 -10.36
CA ILE A 31 16.59 8.24 -9.71
C ILE A 31 15.75 7.25 -10.53
N SER A 32 14.95 6.43 -9.86
CA SER A 32 14.10 5.44 -10.55
C SER A 32 13.16 6.11 -11.57
N SER A 33 12.90 5.46 -12.70
CA SER A 33 11.96 5.94 -13.72
C SER A 33 10.56 6.23 -13.14
N ALA A 34 10.15 5.48 -12.13
CA ALA A 34 8.89 5.71 -11.40
C ALA A 34 8.91 7.03 -10.61
N SER A 35 10.04 7.39 -9.99
CA SER A 35 10.21 8.66 -9.28
C SER A 35 10.25 9.82 -10.29
N VAL A 36 10.98 9.68 -11.39
CA VAL A 36 11.01 10.67 -12.49
C VAL A 36 9.60 10.90 -13.03
N ALA A 37 8.85 9.82 -13.32
CA ALA A 37 7.46 9.93 -13.77
C ALA A 37 6.58 10.67 -12.76
N THR A 38 6.82 10.49 -11.46
CA THR A 38 6.07 11.18 -10.41
C THR A 38 6.38 12.68 -10.39
N TYR A 39 7.64 13.07 -10.46
CA TYR A 39 8.00 14.50 -10.53
C TYR A 39 7.44 15.18 -11.76
N LEU A 40 7.56 14.54 -12.93
CA LEU A 40 7.01 15.10 -14.17
C LEU A 40 5.48 15.16 -14.16
N ARG A 41 4.80 14.22 -13.49
CA ARG A 41 3.34 14.25 -13.32
C ARG A 41 2.88 15.44 -12.48
N HIS A 42 3.60 15.77 -11.42
CA HIS A 42 3.31 16.98 -10.62
C HIS A 42 3.54 18.25 -11.43
N LEU A 43 4.62 18.30 -12.22
CA LEU A 43 4.84 19.44 -13.13
C LEU A 43 3.74 19.55 -14.17
N LYS A 44 3.33 18.43 -14.77
CA LYS A 44 2.24 18.42 -15.74
C LYS A 44 0.94 18.94 -15.13
N ALA A 45 0.62 18.55 -13.88
CA ALA A 45 -0.56 19.04 -13.17
C ALA A 45 -0.46 20.55 -12.91
N PHE A 46 0.73 21.05 -12.53
CA PHE A 46 0.97 22.47 -12.33
C PHE A 46 0.79 23.29 -13.62
N PHE A 47 1.35 22.81 -14.74
CA PHE A 47 1.19 23.51 -16.02
C PHE A 47 -0.23 23.41 -16.57
N ASN A 48 -0.97 22.30 -16.35
CA ASN A 48 -2.40 22.25 -16.65
C ASN A 48 -3.17 23.34 -15.91
N TYR A 49 -2.89 23.53 -14.61
CA TYR A 49 -3.52 24.58 -13.81
C TYR A 49 -3.23 25.99 -14.39
N LEU A 50 -1.99 26.27 -14.81
CA LEU A 50 -1.64 27.55 -15.41
C LEU A 50 -2.31 27.76 -16.79
N GLU A 51 -2.53 26.69 -17.54
CA GLU A 51 -3.27 26.73 -18.82
C GLU A 51 -4.77 26.93 -18.58
N GLU A 52 -5.36 26.27 -17.56
CA GLU A 52 -6.76 26.45 -17.14
C GLU A 52 -7.03 27.88 -16.63
N ASP A 53 -6.09 28.48 -15.91
CA ASP A 53 -6.14 29.86 -15.43
C ASP A 53 -5.80 30.92 -16.52
N SER A 54 -5.61 30.49 -17.77
CA SER A 54 -5.26 31.36 -18.90
C SER A 54 -3.95 32.16 -18.76
N ILE A 55 -3.06 31.71 -17.85
CA ILE A 55 -1.71 32.27 -17.71
C ILE A 55 -0.81 31.79 -18.85
N LEU A 56 -1.04 30.54 -19.30
CA LEU A 56 -0.39 29.96 -20.46
C LEU A 56 -1.45 29.54 -21.50
N ARG A 57 -1.05 29.51 -22.78
CA ARG A 57 -1.90 28.99 -23.83
C ARG A 57 -2.19 27.50 -23.62
N GLU A 58 -3.44 27.10 -23.84
CA GLU A 58 -3.88 25.70 -23.72
C GLU A 58 -3.02 24.75 -24.55
N GLY A 59 -2.50 23.69 -23.90
CA GLY A 59 -1.69 22.66 -24.53
C GLY A 59 -0.27 23.06 -24.89
N SER A 60 0.17 24.29 -24.53
CA SER A 60 1.49 24.81 -24.87
C SER A 60 2.62 24.06 -24.16
N VAL A 61 2.44 23.69 -22.89
CA VAL A 61 3.45 23.02 -22.05
C VAL A 61 2.99 21.66 -21.55
N ALA A 62 1.85 21.58 -20.87
CA ALA A 62 1.42 20.38 -20.18
C ALA A 62 1.28 19.15 -21.09
N ARG A 63 0.68 19.30 -22.28
CA ARG A 63 0.53 18.20 -23.27
C ARG A 63 1.88 17.72 -23.81
N ARG A 64 2.90 18.56 -23.81
CA ARG A 64 4.24 18.27 -24.36
C ARG A 64 5.15 17.55 -23.35
N ILE A 65 4.78 17.51 -22.07
CA ILE A 65 5.50 16.75 -21.03
C ILE A 65 5.20 15.25 -21.21
N LYS A 66 6.19 14.51 -21.71
CA LYS A 66 6.14 13.05 -21.84
C LYS A 66 6.63 12.37 -20.57
N LEU A 67 5.80 11.48 -20.03
CA LEU A 67 6.17 10.67 -18.87
C LEU A 67 6.98 9.45 -19.32
N PRO A 68 8.07 9.08 -18.61
CA PRO A 68 8.81 7.87 -18.92
C PRO A 68 7.95 6.64 -18.65
N LYS A 69 8.12 5.61 -19.48
CA LYS A 69 7.50 4.31 -19.25
C LYS A 69 8.09 3.72 -17.96
N THR A 70 7.23 3.40 -17.01
CA THR A 70 7.63 2.72 -15.78
C THR A 70 7.37 1.22 -15.93
N PRO A 71 8.36 0.35 -15.65
CA PRO A 71 8.12 -1.08 -15.69
C PRO A 71 7.04 -1.44 -14.68
N LYS A 72 6.07 -2.26 -15.11
CA LYS A 72 5.11 -2.85 -14.18
C LYS A 72 5.89 -3.78 -13.25
N LYS A 73 5.92 -3.47 -11.95
CA LYS A 73 6.49 -4.39 -10.96
C LYS A 73 5.56 -5.58 -10.86
N ASN A 74 6.06 -6.78 -11.16
CA ASN A 74 5.38 -8.00 -10.76
C ASN A 74 5.36 -8.02 -9.24
N LEU A 75 4.17 -8.01 -8.68
CA LEU A 75 3.96 -8.01 -7.24
C LEU A 75 4.00 -9.48 -6.78
N ALA A 76 5.21 -10.03 -6.62
CA ALA A 76 5.38 -11.34 -6.01
C ALA A 76 4.66 -11.35 -4.65
N LEU A 77 3.86 -12.38 -4.37
CA LEU A 77 3.23 -12.56 -3.08
C LEU A 77 4.27 -13.01 -2.04
N LEU A 78 4.02 -12.67 -0.78
CA LEU A 78 4.74 -13.27 0.33
C LEU A 78 4.29 -14.72 0.47
N THR A 79 5.24 -15.64 0.53
CA THR A 79 4.95 -17.04 0.82
C THR A 79 4.58 -17.22 2.30
N PRO A 80 3.95 -18.34 2.69
CA PRO A 80 3.76 -18.67 4.11
C PRO A 80 5.07 -18.65 4.92
N ALA A 81 6.18 -19.08 4.32
CA ALA A 81 7.51 -19.03 4.93
C ALA A 81 7.99 -17.58 5.15
N ASP A 82 7.79 -16.69 4.17
CA ASP A 82 8.10 -15.26 4.33
C ASP A 82 7.28 -14.63 5.46
N ILE A 83 5.99 -14.94 5.52
CA ILE A 83 5.10 -14.40 6.59
C ILE A 83 5.58 -14.88 7.95
N ASN A 84 5.84 -16.16 8.13
CA ASN A 84 6.39 -16.71 9.38
C ASN A 84 7.72 -16.05 9.73
N PHE A 85 8.61 -15.91 8.78
CA PHE A 85 9.91 -15.26 8.98
C PHE A 85 9.76 -13.79 9.40
N ILE A 86 8.84 -13.05 8.78
CA ILE A 86 8.52 -11.67 9.16
C ILE A 86 8.08 -11.59 10.61
N PHE A 87 7.14 -12.46 11.06
CA PHE A 87 6.66 -12.46 12.44
C PHE A 87 7.76 -12.84 13.46
N HIS A 88 8.66 -13.75 13.11
CA HIS A 88 9.81 -14.13 13.97
C HIS A 88 10.90 -13.07 14.00
N SER A 89 11.00 -12.25 12.97
CA SER A 89 12.00 -11.16 12.88
C SER A 89 11.62 -9.90 13.67
N VAL A 90 10.40 -9.86 14.26
CA VAL A 90 10.00 -8.74 15.11
C VAL A 90 10.72 -8.79 16.43
N LYS A 91 11.65 -7.85 16.65
CA LYS A 91 12.44 -7.71 17.87
C LYS A 91 12.26 -6.31 18.46
N GLU A 92 11.96 -6.23 19.74
CA GLU A 92 11.85 -4.99 20.53
C GLU A 92 12.32 -5.25 21.97
N GLU A 93 12.45 -4.17 22.76
CA GLU A 93 12.95 -4.18 24.13
C GLU A 93 12.00 -4.85 25.13
N SER A 94 10.71 -4.88 24.82
CA SER A 94 9.68 -5.43 25.72
C SER A 94 8.66 -6.27 24.95
N GLU A 95 8.07 -7.24 25.63
CA GLU A 95 7.10 -8.16 25.05
C GLU A 95 5.86 -7.45 24.49
N TRP A 96 5.37 -6.41 25.17
CA TRP A 96 4.21 -5.67 24.69
C TRP A 96 4.50 -4.91 23.38
N LEU A 97 5.73 -4.41 23.18
CA LEU A 97 6.14 -3.79 21.92
C LEU A 97 6.26 -4.83 20.79
N ILE A 98 6.74 -6.03 21.13
CA ILE A 98 6.76 -7.16 20.19
C ILE A 98 5.33 -7.52 19.79
N ALA A 99 4.43 -7.69 20.76
CA ALA A 99 3.01 -8.00 20.53
C ALA A 99 2.33 -6.91 19.70
N ARG A 100 2.56 -5.63 20.03
CA ARG A 100 2.06 -4.48 19.25
C ARG A 100 2.50 -4.53 17.80
N ASN A 101 3.79 -4.74 17.57
CA ASN A 101 4.34 -4.69 16.21
C ASN A 101 3.90 -5.90 15.37
N LYS A 102 3.75 -7.08 15.99
CA LYS A 102 3.12 -8.25 15.36
C LYS A 102 1.65 -7.98 15.03
N LEU A 103 0.89 -7.36 15.93
CA LEU A 103 -0.49 -6.99 15.69
C LEU A 103 -0.63 -5.99 14.51
N ILE A 104 0.26 -5.00 14.39
CA ILE A 104 0.28 -4.07 13.25
C ILE A 104 0.44 -4.82 11.92
N ILE A 105 1.33 -5.82 11.87
CA ILE A 105 1.52 -6.67 10.69
C ILE A 105 0.25 -7.47 10.39
N ALA A 106 -0.33 -8.11 11.42
CA ALA A 106 -1.54 -8.93 11.28
C ALA A 106 -2.71 -8.11 10.73
N LEU A 107 -2.99 -6.93 11.28
CA LEU A 107 -4.05 -6.04 10.82
C LEU A 107 -3.92 -5.67 9.34
N MET A 108 -2.70 -5.54 8.81
CA MET A 108 -2.47 -5.25 7.41
C MET A 108 -2.59 -6.48 6.51
N LEU A 109 -2.21 -7.66 7.01
CA LEU A 109 -2.25 -8.92 6.26
C LEU A 109 -3.63 -9.58 6.27
N ASP A 110 -4.37 -9.45 7.36
CA ASP A 110 -5.63 -10.15 7.60
C ASP A 110 -6.87 -9.30 7.27
N SER A 111 -6.80 -8.00 7.58
CA SER A 111 -7.91 -7.06 7.34
C SER A 111 -7.62 -6.06 6.22
N GLY A 112 -6.45 -6.10 5.61
CA GLY A 112 -6.05 -5.25 4.50
C GLY A 112 -5.99 -3.76 4.81
N LEU A 113 -5.73 -3.36 6.05
CA LEU A 113 -5.77 -1.97 6.48
C LEU A 113 -4.64 -1.13 5.91
N ARG A 114 -4.95 0.15 5.63
CA ARG A 114 -3.93 1.16 5.36
C ARG A 114 -3.20 1.52 6.65
N GLN A 115 -1.96 1.94 6.54
CA GLN A 115 -1.16 2.40 7.68
C GLN A 115 -1.87 3.48 8.52
N ALA A 116 -2.49 4.46 7.85
CA ALA A 116 -3.25 5.51 8.51
C ALA A 116 -4.50 4.99 9.24
N GLU A 117 -5.12 3.94 8.72
CA GLU A 117 -6.29 3.30 9.32
C GLU A 117 -5.90 2.54 10.59
N VAL A 118 -4.79 1.79 10.57
CA VAL A 118 -4.25 1.11 11.77
C VAL A 118 -4.03 2.09 12.91
N CYS A 119 -3.55 3.30 12.63
CA CYS A 119 -3.36 4.33 13.65
C CYS A 119 -4.67 4.82 14.27
N LYS A 120 -5.80 4.65 13.60
CA LYS A 120 -7.10 5.23 13.98
C LYS A 120 -8.08 4.24 14.60
N ILE A 121 -7.74 2.96 14.68
CA ILE A 121 -8.62 1.94 15.23
C ILE A 121 -9.01 2.30 16.67
N ILE A 122 -10.30 2.27 16.95
CA ILE A 122 -10.87 2.48 18.28
C ILE A 122 -11.40 1.13 18.81
N ASN A 123 -11.16 0.85 20.06
CA ASN A 123 -11.53 -0.43 20.66
C ASN A 123 -13.03 -0.77 20.56
N LYS A 124 -13.90 0.26 20.63
CA LYS A 124 -15.35 0.09 20.52
C LYS A 124 -15.84 -0.32 19.12
N ASP A 125 -15.00 -0.11 18.10
CA ASP A 125 -15.33 -0.42 16.71
C ASP A 125 -15.04 -1.88 16.35
N ILE A 126 -14.51 -2.67 17.28
CA ILE A 126 -14.20 -4.09 17.11
C ILE A 126 -15.38 -4.91 17.64
N ASN A 127 -16.01 -5.67 16.76
CA ASN A 127 -17.04 -6.63 17.12
C ASN A 127 -16.45 -8.05 17.09
N TYR A 128 -16.14 -8.58 18.26
CA TYR A 128 -15.52 -9.90 18.42
C TYR A 128 -16.48 -11.05 18.09
N GLU A 129 -17.78 -10.89 18.38
CA GLU A 129 -18.81 -11.92 18.13
C GLU A 129 -19.01 -12.15 16.62
N ARG A 130 -19.00 -11.04 15.85
CA ARG A 130 -19.18 -11.08 14.38
C ARG A 130 -17.88 -11.21 13.61
N HIS A 131 -16.75 -11.18 14.27
CA HIS A 131 -15.44 -11.17 13.65
C HIS A 131 -15.25 -10.08 12.57
N ILE A 132 -15.71 -8.86 12.90
CA ILE A 132 -15.60 -7.69 12.01
C ILE A 132 -15.12 -6.47 12.79
N MET A 133 -14.55 -5.52 12.07
CA MET A 133 -14.11 -4.23 12.62
C MET A 133 -14.59 -3.09 11.72
N LEU A 134 -15.14 -2.03 12.33
CA LEU A 134 -15.50 -0.80 11.63
C LEU A 134 -14.27 0.07 11.43
N ILE A 135 -14.00 0.46 10.19
CA ILE A 135 -12.89 1.34 9.81
C ILE A 135 -13.43 2.65 9.29
N HIS A 136 -13.02 3.74 9.93
CA HIS A 136 -13.36 5.09 9.53
C HIS A 136 -12.46 5.55 8.38
N GLY A 137 -13.05 5.72 7.20
CA GLY A 137 -12.37 6.10 5.98
C GLY A 137 -12.26 7.61 5.76
N LYS A 138 -11.53 8.02 4.72
CA LYS A 138 -11.46 9.41 4.29
C LYS A 138 -12.82 9.85 3.72
N GLY A 139 -13.29 11.06 4.09
CA GLY A 139 -14.55 11.59 3.58
C GLY A 139 -15.80 10.90 4.15
N ASN A 140 -15.73 10.42 5.39
CA ASN A 140 -16.83 9.73 6.09
C ASN A 140 -17.32 8.46 5.38
N LYS A 141 -16.41 7.78 4.67
CA LYS A 141 -16.69 6.50 4.02
C LYS A 141 -16.25 5.36 4.94
N ASP A 142 -17.14 5.02 5.87
CA ASP A 142 -16.90 3.93 6.81
C ASP A 142 -17.13 2.58 6.13
N ARG A 143 -16.40 1.56 6.56
CA ARG A 143 -16.56 0.19 6.07
C ARG A 143 -16.26 -0.84 7.14
N TYR A 144 -16.88 -1.99 7.02
CA TYR A 144 -16.52 -3.15 7.81
C TYR A 144 -15.43 -3.96 7.09
N VAL A 145 -14.47 -4.46 7.88
CA VAL A 145 -13.43 -5.39 7.42
C VAL A 145 -13.46 -6.66 8.26
N PRO A 146 -13.04 -7.80 7.71
CA PRO A 146 -12.94 -9.04 8.47
C PRO A 146 -11.86 -8.93 9.56
N LEU A 147 -12.06 -9.65 10.64
CA LEU A 147 -11.12 -9.82 11.74
C LEU A 147 -10.93 -11.32 11.98
N GLY A 148 -9.81 -11.89 11.56
CA GLY A 148 -9.51 -13.31 11.73
C GLY A 148 -9.27 -13.68 13.20
N LEU A 149 -9.42 -14.97 13.51
CA LEU A 149 -9.22 -15.49 14.88
C LEU A 149 -7.80 -15.21 15.39
N ILE A 150 -6.78 -15.46 14.57
CA ILE A 150 -5.37 -15.21 14.94
C ILE A 150 -5.15 -13.72 15.26
N THR A 151 -5.76 -12.81 14.47
CA THR A 151 -5.64 -11.38 14.72
C THR A 151 -6.39 -10.98 15.98
N THR A 152 -7.51 -11.61 16.29
CA THR A 152 -8.24 -11.46 17.56
C THR A 152 -7.37 -11.85 18.74
N ASP A 153 -6.76 -13.03 18.72
CA ASP A 153 -5.85 -13.50 19.76
C ASP A 153 -4.65 -12.56 19.95
N MET A 154 -4.13 -12.03 18.84
CA MET A 154 -3.05 -11.03 18.90
C MET A 154 -3.49 -9.71 19.54
N ILE A 155 -4.74 -9.28 19.34
CA ILE A 155 -5.32 -8.11 20.02
C ILE A 155 -5.38 -8.37 21.52
N GLU A 156 -5.91 -9.52 21.95
CA GLU A 156 -6.04 -9.89 23.36
C GLU A 156 -4.67 -9.98 24.02
N ARG A 157 -3.72 -10.66 23.38
CA ARG A 157 -2.33 -10.74 23.87
C ARG A 157 -1.68 -9.36 23.99
N TYR A 158 -1.84 -8.49 22.97
CA TYR A 158 -1.30 -7.15 23.05
C TYR A 158 -1.93 -6.36 24.21
N ARG A 159 -3.23 -6.45 24.40
CA ARG A 159 -3.95 -5.76 25.48
C ARG A 159 -3.52 -6.25 26.86
N SER A 160 -3.33 -7.54 27.04
CA SER A 160 -2.89 -8.11 28.32
C SER A 160 -1.47 -7.66 28.71
N LEU A 161 -0.61 -7.37 27.73
CA LEU A 161 0.77 -6.94 27.93
C LEU A 161 0.95 -5.43 27.95
N CYS A 162 0.05 -4.67 27.30
CA CYS A 162 0.16 -3.23 27.15
C CYS A 162 -0.11 -2.51 28.49
N PRO A 163 0.84 -1.67 28.97
CA PRO A 163 0.66 -0.98 30.26
C PRO A 163 -0.36 0.17 30.20
N TYR A 164 -0.94 0.45 29.03
CA TYR A 164 -1.83 1.58 28.83
C TYR A 164 -3.24 1.14 28.43
N ILE A 165 -4.25 1.59 29.18
CA ILE A 165 -5.67 1.42 28.83
C ILE A 165 -6.12 2.69 28.13
N LYS A 166 -6.38 2.61 26.83
CA LYS A 166 -6.74 3.76 25.97
C LYS A 166 -7.94 3.43 25.06
N PRO A 167 -8.68 4.44 24.58
CA PRO A 167 -9.81 4.20 23.66
C PRO A 167 -9.35 3.67 22.30
N TYR A 168 -8.17 4.05 21.82
CA TYR A 168 -7.55 3.54 20.59
C TYR A 168 -6.81 2.22 20.82
N LEU A 169 -6.81 1.36 19.80
CA LEU A 169 -6.24 0.03 19.90
C LEU A 169 -4.72 0.06 20.06
N ILE A 170 -4.01 0.85 19.27
CA ILE A 170 -2.53 0.81 19.20
C ILE A 170 -1.91 2.06 19.83
N CYS A 171 -1.02 1.83 20.83
CA CYS A 171 -0.27 2.88 21.52
C CYS A 171 1.18 2.98 21.05
N ASP A 172 1.76 4.16 21.16
CA ASP A 172 3.20 4.38 21.14
C ASP A 172 3.84 4.04 22.51
N ARG A 173 5.17 4.21 22.63
CA ARG A 173 5.93 3.91 23.88
C ARG A 173 5.53 4.78 25.09
N ARG A 174 4.81 5.88 24.86
CA ARG A 174 4.36 6.82 25.90
C ARG A 174 2.86 6.70 26.19
N GLY A 175 2.18 5.72 25.60
CA GLY A 175 0.76 5.54 25.74
C GLY A 175 -0.09 6.50 24.89
N ASN A 176 0.50 7.24 23.94
CA ASN A 176 -0.25 8.03 22.96
C ASN A 176 -0.67 7.18 21.79
N ARG A 177 -1.62 7.66 20.99
CA ARG A 177 -1.99 7.02 19.72
C ARG A 177 -0.74 6.89 18.82
N ILE A 178 -0.52 5.72 18.27
CA ILE A 178 0.59 5.50 17.35
C ILE A 178 0.45 6.37 16.10
N THR A 179 1.57 6.84 15.57
CA THR A 179 1.62 7.67 14.37
C THR A 179 2.02 6.85 13.13
N GLU A 180 1.61 7.31 11.95
CA GLU A 180 2.03 6.71 10.69
C GLU A 180 3.56 6.68 10.54
N ASN A 181 4.23 7.73 11.01
CA ASN A 181 5.69 7.80 10.95
C ASN A 181 6.35 6.71 11.84
N ALA A 182 5.77 6.41 13.01
CA ALA A 182 6.24 5.32 13.87
C ALA A 182 6.10 3.96 13.17
N ILE A 183 4.95 3.69 12.53
CA ILE A 183 4.75 2.46 11.75
C ILE A 183 5.71 2.41 10.56
N LYS A 184 5.91 3.52 9.85
CA LYS A 184 6.85 3.60 8.71
C LYS A 184 8.29 3.29 9.14
N LYS A 185 8.73 3.83 10.29
CA LYS A 185 10.05 3.52 10.85
C LYS A 185 10.18 2.05 11.25
N PHE A 186 9.15 1.49 11.89
CA PHE A 186 9.09 0.07 12.23
C PHE A 186 9.20 -0.81 10.97
N MET A 187 8.38 -0.57 9.95
CA MET A 187 8.41 -1.33 8.69
C MET A 187 9.77 -1.20 7.98
N SER A 188 10.41 -0.04 8.05
CA SER A 188 11.76 0.16 7.48
C SER A 188 12.83 -0.67 8.23
N LYS A 189 12.75 -0.73 9.57
CA LYS A 189 13.63 -1.57 10.40
C LYS A 189 13.41 -3.05 10.07
N LEU A 190 12.15 -3.48 10.03
CA LEU A 190 11.77 -4.86 9.73
C LEU A 190 12.22 -5.29 8.33
N ARG A 191 12.07 -4.43 7.31
CA ARG A 191 12.58 -4.68 5.95
C ARG A 191 14.08 -4.92 5.94
N LYS A 192 14.86 -4.13 6.71
CA LYS A 192 16.31 -4.28 6.81
C LYS A 192 16.69 -5.59 7.50
N SER A 193 15.99 -5.97 8.58
CA SER A 193 16.29 -7.17 9.34
C SER A 193 15.90 -8.47 8.61
N THR A 194 14.85 -8.43 7.78
CA THR A 194 14.41 -9.59 6.99
C THR A 194 15.11 -9.72 5.64
N GLY A 195 15.71 -8.66 5.11
CA GLY A 195 16.27 -8.65 3.75
C GLY A 195 15.22 -8.65 2.63
N ILE A 196 13.92 -8.67 2.95
CA ILE A 196 12.83 -8.65 1.96
C ILE A 196 12.72 -7.22 1.40
N SER A 197 13.28 -7.00 0.21
CA SER A 197 13.57 -5.67 -0.35
C SER A 197 12.34 -4.76 -0.54
N ASP A 198 11.16 -5.33 -0.79
CA ASP A 198 9.91 -4.61 -1.03
C ASP A 198 8.93 -4.64 0.17
N LEU A 199 9.35 -5.19 1.33
CA LEU A 199 8.52 -5.25 2.52
C LEU A 199 8.11 -3.84 2.98
N SER A 200 6.83 -3.63 3.07
CA SER A 200 6.20 -2.35 3.43
C SER A 200 4.74 -2.57 3.85
N SER A 201 4.14 -1.60 4.53
CA SER A 201 2.70 -1.63 4.84
C SER A 201 1.84 -1.84 3.59
N HIS A 202 2.25 -1.27 2.46
CA HIS A 202 1.54 -1.43 1.20
C HIS A 202 1.67 -2.85 0.64
N LYS A 203 2.83 -3.49 0.79
CA LYS A 203 3.06 -4.89 0.40
C LYS A 203 2.18 -5.85 1.21
N LEU A 204 2.08 -5.66 2.54
CA LEU A 204 1.22 -6.49 3.39
C LEU A 204 -0.25 -6.38 2.98
N ARG A 205 -0.76 -5.16 2.81
CA ARG A 205 -2.12 -4.92 2.33
C ARG A 205 -2.35 -5.48 0.92
N HIS A 206 -1.35 -5.43 0.06
CA HIS A 206 -1.40 -6.02 -1.28
C HIS A 206 -1.55 -7.55 -1.22
N ASN A 207 -0.80 -8.19 -0.32
CA ASN A 207 -0.94 -9.62 -0.06
C ASN A 207 -2.35 -9.99 0.39
N PHE A 208 -2.95 -9.22 1.32
CA PHE A 208 -4.35 -9.40 1.70
C PHE A 208 -5.26 -9.41 0.47
N ALA A 209 -5.20 -8.36 -0.36
CA ALA A 209 -6.10 -8.21 -1.50
C ALA A 209 -5.98 -9.35 -2.50
N THR A 210 -4.75 -9.77 -2.82
CA THR A 210 -4.53 -10.85 -3.80
C THR A 210 -4.90 -12.22 -3.24
N ASN A 211 -4.56 -12.50 -1.96
CA ASN A 211 -4.93 -13.77 -1.32
C ASN A 211 -6.44 -13.88 -1.14
N TRP A 212 -7.13 -12.78 -0.78
CA TRP A 212 -8.59 -12.76 -0.74
C TRP A 212 -9.20 -13.16 -2.09
N CYS A 213 -8.67 -12.62 -3.20
CA CYS A 213 -9.12 -13.02 -4.53
C CYS A 213 -8.84 -14.50 -4.82
N LEU A 214 -7.64 -14.99 -4.48
CA LEU A 214 -7.26 -16.40 -4.68
C LEU A 214 -8.17 -17.34 -3.89
N ASP A 215 -8.51 -17.00 -2.66
CA ASP A 215 -9.39 -17.80 -1.82
C ASP A 215 -10.83 -17.83 -2.40
N ARG A 216 -11.32 -16.69 -2.90
CA ARG A 216 -12.62 -16.63 -3.60
C ARG A 216 -12.62 -17.45 -4.90
N LEU A 217 -11.54 -17.37 -5.68
CA LEU A 217 -11.39 -18.19 -6.89
C LEU A 217 -11.39 -19.68 -6.58
N LYS A 218 -10.69 -20.12 -5.52
CA LYS A 218 -10.68 -21.51 -5.08
C LYS A 218 -12.05 -21.99 -4.60
N GLN A 219 -12.74 -21.16 -3.84
CA GLN A 219 -14.00 -21.53 -3.20
C GLN A 219 -15.22 -21.42 -4.12
N TYR A 220 -15.26 -20.40 -4.98
CA TYR A 220 -16.45 -20.07 -5.78
C TYR A 220 -16.19 -20.01 -7.29
N GLY A 221 -14.96 -20.16 -7.74
CA GLY A 221 -14.58 -20.03 -9.15
C GLY A 221 -14.50 -18.57 -9.65
N HIS A 222 -14.86 -17.60 -8.83
CA HIS A 222 -14.78 -16.18 -9.18
C HIS A 222 -14.47 -15.31 -7.97
N ALA A 223 -13.88 -14.12 -8.21
CA ALA A 223 -13.67 -13.09 -7.22
C ALA A 223 -14.35 -11.79 -7.68
N ASP A 224 -15.28 -11.29 -6.88
CA ASP A 224 -16.05 -10.08 -7.19
C ASP A 224 -15.18 -8.82 -6.95
N PRO A 225 -14.89 -8.02 -7.99
CA PRO A 225 -14.12 -6.79 -7.87
C PRO A 225 -14.78 -5.75 -6.96
N TYR A 226 -16.11 -5.70 -6.94
CA TYR A 226 -16.86 -4.74 -6.14
C TYR A 226 -16.75 -5.05 -4.64
N GLN A 227 -16.86 -6.34 -4.27
CA GLN A 227 -16.65 -6.74 -2.87
C GLN A 227 -15.24 -6.39 -2.40
N LEU A 228 -14.21 -6.69 -3.20
CA LEU A 228 -12.84 -6.33 -2.86
C LEU A 228 -12.65 -4.81 -2.78
N MET A 229 -13.26 -4.05 -3.69
CA MET A 229 -13.23 -2.58 -3.68
C MET A 229 -13.76 -2.03 -2.36
N ILE A 230 -14.90 -2.54 -1.88
CA ILE A 230 -15.49 -2.16 -0.58
C ILE A 230 -14.53 -2.49 0.56
N LEU A 231 -14.06 -3.75 0.65
CA LEU A 231 -13.14 -4.19 1.71
C LEU A 231 -11.86 -3.35 1.76
N MET A 232 -11.33 -3.02 0.60
CA MET A 232 -10.12 -2.21 0.48
C MET A 232 -10.39 -0.71 0.69
N GLY A 233 -11.64 -0.25 0.64
CA GLY A 233 -11.98 1.17 0.67
C GLY A 233 -11.33 1.93 -0.48
N HIS A 234 -11.44 1.40 -1.70
CA HIS A 234 -11.03 2.08 -2.92
C HIS A 234 -12.20 2.90 -3.48
N ASP A 235 -11.90 4.07 -3.99
CA ASP A 235 -12.90 4.94 -4.62
C ASP A 235 -13.23 4.52 -6.06
N ASP A 236 -12.33 3.73 -6.70
CA ASP A 236 -12.44 3.34 -8.11
C ASP A 236 -12.09 1.85 -8.27
N LEU A 237 -12.88 1.13 -9.07
CA LEU A 237 -12.65 -0.27 -9.45
C LEU A 237 -11.30 -0.47 -10.14
N LYS A 238 -10.81 0.48 -10.94
CA LYS A 238 -9.49 0.41 -11.59
C LYS A 238 -8.35 0.18 -10.60
N THR A 239 -8.48 0.70 -9.38
CA THR A 239 -7.48 0.48 -8.33
C THR A 239 -7.51 -0.98 -7.84
N THR A 240 -8.65 -1.65 -7.95
CA THR A 240 -8.88 -3.03 -7.52
C THR A 240 -8.52 -4.03 -8.62
N ASP A 241 -8.74 -3.72 -9.88
CA ASP A 241 -8.54 -4.59 -11.03
C ASP A 241 -7.18 -5.29 -11.09
N LYS A 242 -6.13 -4.59 -10.66
CA LYS A 242 -4.77 -5.17 -10.63
C LYS A 242 -4.66 -6.40 -9.72
N TYR A 243 -5.43 -6.45 -8.62
CA TYR A 243 -5.44 -7.58 -7.69
C TYR A 243 -6.23 -8.75 -8.27
N ILE A 244 -7.38 -8.44 -8.85
CA ILE A 244 -8.22 -9.41 -9.54
C ILE A 244 -7.44 -10.07 -10.67
N HIS A 245 -6.88 -9.27 -11.58
CA HIS A 245 -6.08 -9.76 -12.71
C HIS A 245 -4.88 -10.60 -12.25
N GLY A 246 -4.12 -10.12 -11.24
CA GLY A 246 -2.99 -10.85 -10.68
C GLY A 246 -3.38 -12.18 -10.05
N ALA A 247 -4.49 -12.23 -9.33
CA ALA A 247 -5.00 -13.46 -8.72
C ALA A 247 -5.46 -14.46 -9.80
N TYR A 248 -6.18 -14.02 -10.84
CA TYR A 248 -6.56 -14.89 -11.95
C TYR A 248 -5.35 -15.48 -12.69
N GLN A 249 -4.30 -14.69 -12.93
CA GLN A 249 -3.07 -15.18 -13.54
C GLN A 249 -2.44 -16.31 -12.71
N ILE A 250 -2.31 -16.10 -11.38
CA ILE A 250 -1.76 -17.11 -10.47
C ILE A 250 -2.66 -18.34 -10.42
N TYR A 251 -3.97 -18.16 -10.25
CA TYR A 251 -4.94 -19.23 -10.16
C TYR A 251 -4.94 -20.09 -11.42
N SER A 252 -4.98 -19.47 -12.60
CA SER A 252 -4.94 -20.16 -13.88
C SER A 252 -3.65 -20.97 -14.06
N ALA A 253 -2.49 -20.38 -13.70
CA ALA A 253 -1.22 -21.09 -13.78
C ALA A 253 -1.16 -22.32 -12.86
N LEU A 254 -1.67 -22.18 -11.62
CA LEU A 254 -1.68 -23.28 -10.63
C LEU A 254 -2.66 -24.41 -11.00
N ASN A 255 -3.72 -24.10 -11.74
CA ASN A 255 -4.74 -25.08 -12.13
C ASN A 255 -4.64 -25.53 -13.61
N SER A 256 -3.62 -25.07 -14.33
CA SER A 256 -3.31 -25.55 -15.68
C SER A 256 -2.46 -26.81 -15.59
N GLN A 257 -2.94 -27.89 -16.22
CA GLN A 257 -2.11 -29.08 -16.41
C GLN A 257 -1.13 -28.86 -17.56
N SER A 258 0.11 -29.33 -17.40
CA SER A 258 1.06 -29.35 -18.48
C SER A 258 0.61 -30.32 -19.56
N HIS A 259 0.51 -29.85 -20.81
CA HIS A 259 0.19 -30.74 -21.93
C HIS A 259 1.27 -31.82 -22.13
N LEU A 260 2.53 -31.47 -21.83
CA LEU A 260 3.65 -32.43 -21.87
C LEU A 260 3.49 -33.56 -20.86
N ASP A 261 3.02 -33.27 -19.64
CA ASP A 261 2.81 -34.29 -18.59
C ASP A 261 1.66 -35.25 -18.95
N SER A 262 0.80 -34.86 -19.91
CA SER A 262 -0.27 -35.74 -20.43
C SER A 262 0.19 -36.63 -21.59
N ILE A 263 1.34 -36.33 -22.20
CA ILE A 263 1.85 -37.03 -23.39
C ILE A 263 3.05 -37.91 -23.06
N ILE A 264 3.92 -37.48 -22.15
CA ILE A 264 5.13 -38.19 -21.73
C ILE A 264 4.88 -38.77 -20.35
N PRO A 265 4.77 -40.09 -20.17
CA PRO A 265 4.51 -40.76 -18.89
C PRO A 265 5.70 -40.66 -17.92
#